data_7c745c0c182866bd98d3a6b0e5d5fba6
#
_entry.id   7c745c0c182866bd98d3a6b0e5d5fba6
#
_cell.length_a   1.000
_cell.length_b   1.000
_cell.length_c   1.000
_cell.angle_alpha   90.00
_cell.angle_beta   90.00
_cell.angle_gamma   90.00
#
_symmetry.space_group_name_H-M   'P 1'
#
loop_
_entity.id
_entity.type
_entity.pdbx_description
1 polymer ?
#
loop_
_entity_poly.entity_id
_entity_poly.type
_entity_poly.pdbx_seq_one_letter_code
_entity_poly.pdbx_strand_id
1 'polypeptide(L)'
;MTTPVHGFVLGKFMPPHAGHMYLCDFAAGLCDQLTILVCSLEREPIPGKLRHEWMSALYPDARVLHFDRDVPQEPSESPDFWDIWRELVRSVHPEPIHRVFASEDYGLRLAQELGAEFWPADPERACRLVSGTQIRQAPM
;
A
#
# COMPACT_ATOMS: atom_id res chain seq x y z
N MET A 1 15.22 11.81 22.00
CA MET A 1 14.87 10.71 21.09
C MET A 1 13.70 11.06 20.23
N THR A 2 13.78 10.76 18.97
CA THR A 2 12.66 11.03 18.08
C THR A 2 11.71 9.83 18.05
N THR A 3 10.41 10.12 17.89
CA THR A 3 9.41 9.09 17.71
C THR A 3 9.64 8.41 16.36
N PRO A 4 9.59 7.07 16.29
CA PRO A 4 9.72 6.38 15.01
C PRO A 4 8.65 6.83 14.02
N VAL A 5 9.04 6.97 12.76
CA VAL A 5 8.11 7.32 11.69
C VAL A 5 7.49 6.03 11.16
N HIS A 6 6.17 5.92 11.27
CA HIS A 6 5.42 4.76 10.78
C HIS A 6 4.91 5.02 9.37
N GLY A 7 5.31 4.18 8.43
CA GLY A 7 4.82 4.23 7.05
C GLY A 7 3.77 3.16 6.81
N PHE A 8 2.91 3.37 5.82
CA PHE A 8 1.80 2.48 5.53
C PHE A 8 1.60 2.34 4.03
N VAL A 9 1.47 1.10 3.57
CA VAL A 9 1.15 0.77 2.19
C VAL A 9 0.00 -0.23 2.24
N LEU A 10 -0.98 -0.04 1.36
CA LEU A 10 -2.07 -1.00 1.28
C LEU A 10 -2.25 -1.44 -0.17
N GLY A 11 -2.61 -2.69 -0.39
CA GLY A 11 -2.84 -3.18 -1.74
C GLY A 11 -3.33 -4.61 -1.76
N LYS A 12 -3.61 -5.10 -2.96
CA LYS A 12 -4.06 -6.47 -3.15
C LYS A 12 -2.92 -7.43 -3.45
N PHE A 13 -1.88 -6.97 -4.14
CA PHE A 13 -0.70 -7.78 -4.50
C PHE A 13 -1.11 -9.10 -5.17
N MET A 14 -1.82 -9.01 -6.28
CA MET A 14 -2.49 -10.15 -6.89
C MET A 14 -2.02 -10.41 -8.34
N PRO A 15 -0.81 -10.95 -8.55
CA PRO A 15 0.25 -11.19 -7.56
C PRO A 15 1.12 -9.95 -7.34
N PRO A 16 2.06 -10.01 -6.41
CA PRO A 16 3.05 -8.94 -6.28
C PRO A 16 3.86 -8.82 -7.57
N HIS A 17 4.17 -7.60 -7.97
CA HIS A 17 4.96 -7.36 -9.17
C HIS A 17 5.92 -6.20 -8.94
N ALA A 18 6.74 -5.89 -9.99
CA ALA A 18 7.79 -4.89 -9.85
C ALA A 18 7.30 -3.53 -9.36
N GLY A 19 6.11 -3.12 -9.80
CA GLY A 19 5.52 -1.86 -9.34
C GLY A 19 5.24 -1.85 -7.85
N HIS A 20 4.73 -2.98 -7.33
CA HIS A 20 4.50 -3.12 -5.88
C HIS A 20 5.82 -3.09 -5.12
N MET A 21 6.84 -3.76 -5.64
CA MET A 21 8.13 -3.79 -4.97
C MET A 21 8.80 -2.42 -4.99
N TYR A 22 8.67 -1.70 -6.10
CA TYR A 22 9.18 -0.34 -6.13
C TYR A 22 8.53 0.52 -5.06
N LEU A 23 7.19 0.44 -4.95
CA LEU A 23 6.44 1.21 -3.96
C LEU A 23 6.88 0.85 -2.54
N CYS A 24 6.97 -0.44 -2.24
CA CYS A 24 7.34 -0.88 -0.89
C CYS A 24 8.79 -0.56 -0.56
N ASP A 25 9.70 -0.68 -1.53
CA ASP A 25 11.11 -0.32 -1.31
C ASP A 25 11.25 1.19 -1.08
N PHE A 26 10.52 1.98 -1.86
CA PHE A 26 10.49 3.43 -1.69
C PHE A 26 9.99 3.79 -0.28
N ALA A 27 8.91 3.15 0.14
CA ALA A 27 8.33 3.39 1.45
C ALA A 27 9.28 2.97 2.57
N ALA A 28 9.90 1.81 2.43
CA ALA A 28 10.80 1.30 3.45
C ALA A 28 12.00 2.22 3.67
N GLY A 29 12.43 2.92 2.63
CA GLY A 29 13.54 3.86 2.74
C GLY A 29 13.16 5.21 3.34
N LEU A 30 11.87 5.46 3.52
CA LEU A 30 11.37 6.76 3.98
C LEU A 30 10.55 6.68 5.26
N CYS A 31 10.71 5.61 6.02
CA CYS A 31 10.11 5.51 7.34
C CYS A 31 10.94 4.57 8.19
N ASP A 32 10.70 4.60 9.49
CA ASP A 32 11.43 3.74 10.43
C ASP A 32 10.79 2.37 10.54
N GLN A 33 9.47 2.30 10.46
CA GLN A 33 8.72 1.06 10.51
C GLN A 33 7.67 1.10 9.41
N LEU A 34 7.66 0.07 8.56
CA LEU A 34 6.71 -0.02 7.47
C LEU A 34 5.67 -1.08 7.78
N THR A 35 4.41 -0.72 7.59
CA THR A 35 3.30 -1.67 7.65
C THR A 35 2.74 -1.82 6.24
N ILE A 36 2.60 -3.06 5.80
CA ILE A 36 2.01 -3.39 4.51
C ILE A 36 0.71 -4.15 4.81
N LEU A 37 -0.42 -3.60 4.37
CA LEU A 37 -1.70 -4.25 4.57
C LEU A 37 -2.14 -4.91 3.28
N VAL A 38 -2.24 -6.24 3.30
CA VAL A 38 -2.74 -7.03 2.18
C VAL A 38 -4.24 -7.15 2.34
N CYS A 39 -4.99 -6.59 1.38
CA CYS A 39 -6.44 -6.63 1.41
C CYS A 39 -6.92 -7.66 0.40
N SER A 40 -7.79 -8.58 0.83
CA SER A 40 -8.28 -9.63 -0.05
C SER A 40 -9.78 -9.83 0.13
N LEU A 41 -10.38 -10.41 -0.90
CA LEU A 41 -11.76 -10.86 -0.88
C LEU A 41 -11.76 -12.35 -1.24
N GLU A 42 -12.67 -13.07 -0.64
CA GLU A 42 -12.74 -14.52 -0.84
C GLU A 42 -12.95 -14.89 -2.31
N ARG A 43 -13.67 -14.05 -3.06
CA ARG A 43 -13.99 -14.32 -4.47
C ARG A 43 -12.81 -14.06 -5.43
N GLU A 44 -11.71 -13.55 -4.93
CA GLU A 44 -10.56 -13.24 -5.80
C GLU A 44 -9.80 -14.52 -6.18
N PRO A 45 -9.18 -14.55 -7.38
CA PRO A 45 -8.59 -15.78 -7.91
C PRO A 45 -7.36 -16.27 -7.13
N ILE A 46 -6.63 -15.38 -6.46
CA ILE A 46 -5.46 -15.77 -5.69
C ILE A 46 -5.79 -15.62 -4.21
N PRO A 47 -5.66 -16.71 -3.41
CA PRO A 47 -5.99 -16.61 -1.99
C PRO A 47 -5.20 -15.51 -1.29
N GLY A 48 -5.89 -14.74 -0.43
CA GLY A 48 -5.26 -13.67 0.30
C GLY A 48 -4.16 -14.15 1.22
N LYS A 49 -4.35 -15.33 1.82
CA LYS A 49 -3.32 -15.92 2.68
C LYS A 49 -2.01 -16.12 1.94
N LEU A 50 -2.08 -16.58 0.70
CA LEU A 50 -0.88 -16.80 -0.11
C LEU A 50 -0.20 -15.48 -0.43
N ARG A 51 -1.00 -14.46 -0.78
CA ARG A 51 -0.44 -13.13 -1.04
C ARG A 51 0.23 -12.55 0.20
N HIS A 52 -0.35 -12.77 1.35
CA HIS A 52 0.23 -12.35 2.61
C HIS A 52 1.57 -13.06 2.87
N GLU A 53 1.63 -14.36 2.58
CA GLU A 53 2.86 -15.12 2.74
C GLU A 53 3.96 -14.61 1.81
N TRP A 54 3.62 -14.31 0.55
CA TRP A 54 4.58 -13.77 -0.41
C TRP A 54 5.13 -12.44 0.06
N MET A 55 4.25 -11.53 0.49
CA MET A 55 4.71 -10.21 0.92
C MET A 55 5.52 -10.29 2.21
N SER A 56 5.17 -11.20 3.11
CA SER A 56 5.95 -11.40 4.33
C SER A 56 7.35 -11.91 4.03
N ALA A 57 7.47 -12.77 3.02
CA ALA A 57 8.78 -13.30 2.61
C ALA A 57 9.63 -12.23 1.93
N LEU A 58 8.99 -11.36 1.13
CA LEU A 58 9.69 -10.30 0.42
C LEU A 58 10.13 -9.16 1.35
N TYR A 59 9.37 -8.92 2.41
CA TYR A 59 9.62 -7.80 3.33
C TYR A 59 9.64 -8.30 4.78
N PRO A 60 10.65 -9.10 5.15
CA PRO A 60 10.67 -9.69 6.50
C PRO A 60 10.83 -8.68 7.62
N ASP A 61 11.32 -7.47 7.31
CA ASP A 61 11.47 -6.43 8.33
C ASP A 61 10.24 -5.53 8.44
N ALA A 62 9.27 -5.68 7.55
CA ALA A 62 8.03 -4.92 7.61
C ALA A 62 6.97 -5.69 8.40
N ARG A 63 5.98 -4.96 8.90
CA ARG A 63 4.82 -5.57 9.52
C ARG A 63 3.82 -5.83 8.41
N VAL A 64 3.65 -7.07 8.01
CA VAL A 64 2.74 -7.43 6.92
C VAL A 64 1.45 -7.99 7.53
N LEU A 65 0.35 -7.29 7.30
CA LEU A 65 -0.95 -7.65 7.84
C LEU A 65 -1.88 -8.11 6.73
N HIS A 66 -2.91 -8.85 7.09
CA HIS A 66 -3.89 -9.37 6.13
C HIS A 66 -5.29 -9.03 6.60
N PHE A 67 -6.11 -8.47 5.69
CA PHE A 67 -7.49 -8.14 5.96
C PHE A 67 -8.35 -8.80 4.88
N ASP A 68 -9.28 -9.66 5.27
CA ASP A 68 -10.04 -10.48 4.32
C ASP A 68 -11.55 -10.32 4.42
N ARG A 69 -12.04 -9.30 5.10
CA ARG A 69 -13.47 -9.07 5.19
C ARG A 69 -14.00 -8.31 3.99
N ASP A 70 -15.26 -8.58 3.65
CA ASP A 70 -15.91 -7.92 2.53
C ASP A 70 -16.24 -6.47 2.89
N VAL A 71 -15.62 -5.53 2.18
CA VAL A 71 -15.83 -4.09 2.38
C VAL A 71 -15.92 -3.44 1.01
N PRO A 72 -16.48 -2.23 0.93
CA PRO A 72 -16.56 -1.54 -0.37
C PRO A 72 -15.18 -1.34 -0.98
N GLN A 73 -15.08 -1.57 -2.27
CA GLN A 73 -13.81 -1.46 -3.00
C GLN A 73 -13.66 -0.13 -3.72
N GLU A 74 -14.76 0.56 -3.98
CA GLU A 74 -14.76 1.85 -4.67
C GLU A 74 -15.61 2.84 -3.92
N PRO A 75 -15.26 4.14 -3.93
CA PRO A 75 -16.07 5.14 -3.24
C PRO A 75 -17.54 5.18 -3.70
N SER A 76 -17.81 4.78 -4.94
CA SER A 76 -19.16 4.77 -5.48
C SER A 76 -20.04 3.67 -4.87
N GLU A 77 -19.45 2.68 -4.19
CA GLU A 77 -20.22 1.57 -3.62
C GLU A 77 -20.89 1.91 -2.31
N SER A 78 -20.42 2.94 -1.61
CA SER A 78 -21.01 3.31 -0.32
C SER A 78 -20.70 4.77 0.01
N PRO A 79 -21.69 5.53 0.51
CA PRO A 79 -21.40 6.89 0.96
C PRO A 79 -20.50 6.92 2.19
N ASP A 80 -20.38 5.80 2.89
CA ASP A 80 -19.54 5.70 4.08
C ASP A 80 -18.18 5.08 3.79
N PHE A 81 -17.82 4.99 2.51
CA PHE A 81 -16.59 4.31 2.06
C PHE A 81 -15.36 4.73 2.89
N TRP A 82 -15.12 6.03 3.02
CA TRP A 82 -13.92 6.51 3.71
C TRP A 82 -13.98 6.30 5.22
N ASP A 83 -15.17 6.39 5.81
CA ASP A 83 -15.34 6.08 7.23
C ASP A 83 -15.05 4.61 7.49
N ILE A 84 -15.53 3.72 6.61
CA ILE A 84 -15.31 2.29 6.72
C ILE A 84 -13.82 1.99 6.65
N TRP A 85 -13.13 2.54 5.65
CA TRP A 85 -11.69 2.28 5.47
C TRP A 85 -10.86 2.86 6.61
N ARG A 86 -11.21 4.05 7.10
CA ARG A 86 -10.52 4.63 8.25
C ARG A 86 -10.62 3.72 9.47
N GLU A 87 -11.82 3.24 9.76
CA GLU A 87 -12.02 2.37 10.92
C GLU A 87 -11.34 1.01 10.71
N LEU A 88 -11.38 0.50 9.49
CA LEU A 88 -10.71 -0.75 9.16
C LEU A 88 -9.20 -0.63 9.44
N VAL A 89 -8.57 0.40 8.91
CA VAL A 89 -7.14 0.59 9.09
C VAL A 89 -6.80 0.75 10.56
N ARG A 90 -7.59 1.53 11.29
CA ARG A 90 -7.34 1.73 12.72
C ARG A 90 -7.52 0.46 13.52
N SER A 91 -8.39 -0.45 13.09
CA SER A 91 -8.61 -1.71 13.80
C SER A 91 -7.42 -2.65 13.66
N VAL A 92 -6.73 -2.62 12.52
CA VAL A 92 -5.56 -3.49 12.29
C VAL A 92 -4.25 -2.80 12.63
N HIS A 93 -4.24 -1.46 12.69
CA HIS A 93 -3.04 -0.68 12.99
C HIS A 93 -3.41 0.44 13.97
N PRO A 94 -3.52 0.13 15.27
CA PRO A 94 -3.93 1.13 16.26
C PRO A 94 -2.91 2.23 16.51
N GLU A 95 -1.64 1.98 16.21
CA GLU A 95 -0.60 3.00 16.37
C GLU A 95 -0.75 4.09 15.31
N PRO A 96 -0.28 5.32 15.58
CA PRO A 96 -0.35 6.38 14.59
C PRO A 96 0.39 6.03 13.31
N ILE A 97 -0.18 6.41 12.17
CA ILE A 97 0.48 6.30 10.87
C ILE A 97 0.89 7.71 10.47
N HIS A 98 2.16 7.90 10.15
CA HIS A 98 2.69 9.22 9.82
C HIS A 98 2.73 9.47 8.32
N ARG A 99 2.98 8.44 7.51
CA ARG A 99 3.14 8.56 6.06
C ARG A 99 2.40 7.45 5.36
N VAL A 100 1.56 7.82 4.39
CA VAL A 100 0.89 6.85 3.51
C VAL A 100 1.58 6.91 2.17
N PHE A 101 2.02 5.76 1.68
CA PHE A 101 2.70 5.64 0.40
C PHE A 101 1.78 4.96 -0.60
N ALA A 102 1.60 5.55 -1.75
CA ALA A 102 0.76 4.97 -2.80
C ALA A 102 1.19 5.53 -4.15
N SER A 103 0.89 4.78 -5.21
CA SER A 103 1.15 5.23 -6.57
C SER A 103 -0.07 5.84 -7.23
N GLU A 104 -1.19 5.91 -6.52
CA GLU A 104 -2.45 6.43 -7.03
C GLU A 104 -3.06 7.45 -6.09
N ASP A 105 -3.99 8.23 -6.63
CA ASP A 105 -4.57 9.36 -5.91
C ASP A 105 -5.37 8.98 -4.67
N TYR A 106 -5.86 7.75 -4.58
CA TYR A 106 -6.59 7.34 -3.38
C TYR A 106 -5.75 7.51 -2.12
N GLY A 107 -4.42 7.46 -2.28
CA GLY A 107 -3.51 7.61 -1.14
C GLY A 107 -3.61 8.96 -0.47
N LEU A 108 -3.88 10.01 -1.25
CA LEU A 108 -4.06 11.35 -0.67
C LEU A 108 -5.27 11.38 0.27
N ARG A 109 -6.41 10.86 -0.19
CA ARG A 109 -7.60 10.85 0.64
C ARG A 109 -7.44 9.94 1.86
N LEU A 110 -6.82 8.76 1.65
CA LEU A 110 -6.56 7.85 2.76
C LEU A 110 -5.67 8.52 3.81
N ALA A 111 -4.62 9.21 3.37
CA ALA A 111 -3.74 9.92 4.29
C ALA A 111 -4.51 10.98 5.09
N GLN A 112 -5.39 11.72 4.43
CA GLN A 112 -6.22 12.71 5.10
C GLN A 112 -7.10 12.07 6.16
N GLU A 113 -7.70 10.92 5.84
CA GLU A 113 -8.57 10.23 6.78
C GLU A 113 -7.80 9.71 7.99
N LEU A 114 -6.54 9.36 7.81
CA LEU A 114 -5.71 8.82 8.88
C LEU A 114 -4.88 9.88 9.59
N GLY A 115 -4.97 11.14 9.17
CA GLY A 115 -4.16 12.21 9.76
C GLY A 115 -2.68 12.09 9.43
N ALA A 116 -2.36 11.52 8.27
CA ALA A 116 -0.99 11.26 7.85
C ALA A 116 -0.62 12.10 6.64
N GLU A 117 0.68 12.14 6.32
CA GLU A 117 1.16 12.76 5.09
C GLU A 117 1.05 11.77 3.93
N PHE A 118 0.73 12.28 2.75
CA PHE A 118 0.71 11.46 1.54
C PHE A 118 2.06 11.59 0.83
N TRP A 119 2.69 10.45 0.55
CA TRP A 119 3.96 10.37 -0.14
C TRP A 119 3.75 9.58 -1.43
N PRO A 120 3.52 10.26 -2.57
CA PRO A 120 3.28 9.55 -3.83
C PRO A 120 4.54 8.88 -4.35
N ALA A 121 4.38 7.71 -4.94
CA ALA A 121 5.43 7.00 -5.64
C ALA A 121 4.92 6.71 -7.05
N ASP A 122 5.81 6.78 -8.03
CA ASP A 122 5.44 6.54 -9.42
C ASP A 122 6.35 5.47 -10.00
N PRO A 123 6.00 4.19 -9.82
CA PRO A 123 6.84 3.12 -10.32
C PRO A 123 6.97 3.12 -11.83
N GLU A 124 5.92 3.50 -12.53
CA GLU A 124 5.97 3.55 -14.00
C GLU A 124 6.94 4.62 -14.47
N ARG A 125 6.90 5.79 -13.87
CA ARG A 125 7.81 6.88 -14.23
C ARG A 125 9.26 6.51 -13.91
N ALA A 126 9.48 5.88 -12.77
CA ALA A 126 10.82 5.44 -12.40
C ALA A 126 11.36 4.43 -13.41
N CYS A 127 10.53 3.50 -13.87
CA CYS A 127 10.92 2.53 -14.87
C CYS A 127 11.29 3.20 -16.19
N ARG A 128 10.54 4.21 -16.61
CA ARG A 128 10.83 4.94 -17.83
C ARG A 128 12.17 5.67 -17.74
N LEU A 129 12.46 6.25 -16.60
CA LEU A 129 13.72 6.93 -16.42
C LEU A 129 14.90 5.97 -16.46
N VAL A 130 14.72 4.80 -15.94
CA VAL A 130 15.76 3.79 -15.96
C VAL A 130 15.96 3.22 -17.36
N SER A 131 14.89 3.00 -18.06
CA SER A 131 14.98 2.45 -19.35
C SER A 131 15.40 3.41 -20.34
N GLY A 132 15.29 4.48 -20.17
CA GLY A 132 15.75 5.33 -20.97
C GLY A 132 15.13 5.89 -21.48
N THR A 133 15.15 6.50 -21.45
CA THR A 133 14.57 7.04 -22.09
C THR A 133 14.57 6.35 -23.13
N GLN A 134 14.87 5.51 -23.15
CA GLN A 134 14.76 4.80 -23.98
C GLN A 134 13.71 3.93 -23.85
N ILE A 135 13.15 3.65 -23.13
CA ILE A 135 12.19 2.88 -23.05
C ILE A 135 11.05 3.40 -23.13
N ARG A 136 10.80 4.11 -23.25
CA ARG A 136 9.73 4.41 -23.26
C ARG A 136 9.30 4.40 -24.14
N GLN A 137 9.73 4.25 -24.46
CA GLN A 137 9.19 4.08 -24.98
C GLN A 137 8.81 3.12 -25.06
N ALA A 138 9.19 2.47 -24.63
CA ALA A 138 8.84 1.75 -24.42
C ALA A 138 8.43 1.43 -23.66
N PRO A 139 8.28 1.26 -23.52
CA PRO A 139 7.83 1.08 -22.63
C PRO A 139 8.02 0.57 -21.85
N MET A 140 8.16 0.45 -21.47
CA MET A 140 8.32 0.22 -20.82
C MET A 140 7.79 -0.19 -20.61
#